data_6c2d649f27d7563ff7c52edd8d6c085f
#
_entry.id   6c2d649f27d7563ff7c52edd8d6c085f
#
_cell.length_a   1.000
_cell.length_b   1.000
_cell.length_c   1.000
_cell.angle_alpha   90.00
_cell.angle_beta   90.00
_cell.angle_gamma   90.00
#
_symmetry.space_group_name_H-M   'P 1'
#
loop_
_entity.id
_entity.type
_entity.pdbx_description
1 polymer ?
#
loop_
_entity_poly.entity_id
_entity_poly.type
_entity_poly.pdbx_seq_one_letter_code
_entity_poly.pdbx_strand_id
1 'polypeptide(L)'
;MRILVVADIHGDLEKLEKLGGGINHEEFDLAVCPGDFTDMFSIPAEFSQQDIAEMVIQKLKALKIPLMCVPGNHDPYEIVDYFEDYKINLHGKKRKFHGMDIIGWGGALTPFNTLFEPTDEETNNVLNSLVRGSKPNSFILVTHDPPKDTNVDAASSGMHVGSPVIRKFIEKNQPLVALSAHIHESPGTDKIGETTLFYPGAVFNNNYGVIEISNGEVRCQRKTF
;
A
#
# COMPACT_ATOMS: atom_id res chain seq x y z
N MET A 1 14.25 -2.70 -11.59
CA MET A 1 13.65 -1.80 -10.59
C MET A 1 13.41 -2.60 -9.32
N ARG A 2 13.88 -2.09 -8.18
CA ARG A 2 13.72 -2.74 -6.88
C ARG A 2 12.94 -1.82 -5.94
N ILE A 3 11.82 -2.29 -5.42
CA ILE A 3 10.87 -1.50 -4.62
C ILE A 3 10.85 -2.04 -3.19
N LEU A 4 11.03 -1.14 -2.23
CA LEU A 4 10.76 -1.38 -0.82
C LEU A 4 9.26 -1.18 -0.55
N VAL A 5 8.63 -2.13 0.13
CA VAL A 5 7.23 -2.02 0.55
C VAL A 5 7.15 -1.98 2.07
N VAL A 6 6.53 -0.93 2.61
CA VAL A 6 6.37 -0.67 4.04
C VAL A 6 4.89 -0.47 4.32
N ALA A 7 4.21 -1.47 4.86
CA ALA A 7 2.75 -1.51 5.01
C ALA A 7 2.32 -1.56 6.48
N ASP A 8 1.16 -1.00 6.80
CA ASP A 8 0.48 -1.12 8.09
C ASP A 8 1.42 -0.81 9.25
N ILE A 9 1.82 0.46 9.34
CA ILE A 9 2.79 0.95 10.35
C ILE A 9 2.07 1.17 11.67
N HIS A 10 0.81 1.67 11.64
CA HIS A 10 -0.04 1.93 12.81
C HIS A 10 0.66 2.75 13.90
N GLY A 11 1.47 3.73 13.51
CA GLY A 11 2.18 4.60 14.45
C GLY A 11 3.36 3.94 15.18
N ASP A 12 3.74 2.72 14.84
CA ASP A 12 4.88 2.02 15.48
C ASP A 12 6.22 2.59 15.01
N LEU A 13 6.57 3.74 15.57
CA LEU A 13 7.80 4.47 15.24
C LEU A 13 9.06 3.70 15.60
N GLU A 14 9.02 2.83 16.62
CA GLU A 14 10.16 2.02 17.04
C GLU A 14 10.47 0.95 15.98
N LYS A 15 9.45 0.24 15.51
CA LYS A 15 9.60 -0.76 14.45
C LYS A 15 10.05 -0.12 13.14
N LEU A 16 9.49 1.03 12.78
CA LEU A 16 9.90 1.75 11.60
C LEU A 16 11.37 2.20 11.67
N GLU A 17 11.85 2.61 12.84
CA GLU A 17 13.26 2.96 13.06
C GLU A 17 14.16 1.72 12.93
N LYS A 18 13.77 0.60 13.52
CA LYS A 18 14.51 -0.67 13.37
C LYS A 18 14.61 -1.11 11.91
N LEU A 19 13.49 -1.04 11.18
CA LEU A 19 13.49 -1.29 9.74
C LEU A 19 14.51 -0.40 9.03
N GLY A 20 14.46 0.92 9.27
CA GLY A 20 15.37 1.88 8.66
C GLY A 20 16.86 1.60 8.95
N GLY A 21 17.18 1.14 10.17
CA GLY A 21 18.54 0.75 10.52
C GLY A 21 18.98 -0.61 9.98
N GLY A 22 18.03 -1.46 9.61
CA GLY A 22 18.29 -2.84 9.17
C GLY A 22 18.38 -3.06 7.66
N ILE A 23 17.99 -2.05 6.85
CA ILE A 23 18.01 -2.15 5.38
C ILE A 23 19.14 -1.33 4.77
N ASN A 24 19.66 -1.78 3.63
CA ASN A 24 20.55 -0.96 2.80
C ASN A 24 19.69 -0.11 1.85
N HIS A 25 19.56 1.17 2.14
CA HIS A 25 18.71 2.10 1.40
C HIS A 25 19.12 2.26 -0.07
N GLU A 26 20.42 2.17 -0.38
CA GLU A 26 20.95 2.31 -1.75
C GLU A 26 20.54 1.18 -2.68
N GLU A 27 20.02 0.09 -2.15
CA GLU A 27 19.53 -1.03 -2.95
C GLU A 27 18.14 -0.80 -3.56
N PHE A 28 17.42 0.26 -3.16
CA PHE A 28 16.04 0.49 -3.57
C PHE A 28 15.92 1.72 -4.46
N ASP A 29 15.21 1.55 -5.58
CA ASP A 29 14.86 2.64 -6.49
C ASP A 29 13.66 3.44 -5.99
N LEU A 30 12.72 2.79 -5.29
CA LEU A 30 11.46 3.35 -4.82
C LEU A 30 11.04 2.68 -3.51
N ALA A 31 10.44 3.45 -2.61
CA ALA A 31 9.65 2.96 -1.48
C ALA A 31 8.17 3.20 -1.74
N VAL A 32 7.32 2.23 -1.40
CA VAL A 32 5.86 2.35 -1.50
C VAL A 32 5.26 2.01 -0.15
N CYS A 33 4.36 2.90 0.34
CA CYS A 33 3.57 2.63 1.53
C CYS A 33 2.09 2.53 1.14
N PRO A 34 1.49 1.32 1.23
CA PRO A 34 0.10 1.08 0.83
C PRO A 34 -0.92 1.39 1.94
N GLY A 35 -0.58 2.23 2.94
CA GLY A 35 -1.53 2.74 3.92
C GLY A 35 -1.31 2.30 5.36
N ASP A 36 -2.24 2.75 6.22
CA ASP A 36 -2.24 2.60 7.67
C ASP A 36 -0.96 3.10 8.34
N PHE A 37 -0.73 4.41 8.17
CA PHE A 37 0.34 5.15 8.85
C PHE A 37 0.07 5.25 10.34
N THR A 38 -1.20 5.40 10.70
CA THR A 38 -1.68 5.62 12.06
C THR A 38 -2.66 4.52 12.48
N ASP A 39 -2.88 4.40 13.80
CA ASP A 39 -3.98 3.61 14.35
C ASP A 39 -4.98 4.54 15.04
N MET A 40 -6.19 4.68 14.49
CA MET A 40 -7.23 5.54 15.05
C MET A 40 -7.72 5.11 16.45
N PHE A 41 -7.46 3.87 16.83
CA PHE A 41 -7.86 3.32 18.14
C PHE A 41 -6.75 3.36 19.20
N SER A 42 -5.51 3.69 18.80
CA SER A 42 -4.35 3.62 19.70
C SER A 42 -3.43 4.84 19.53
N ILE A 43 -3.97 6.02 19.87
CA ILE A 43 -3.21 7.28 19.81
C ILE A 43 -2.73 7.62 21.22
N PRO A 44 -1.39 7.83 21.44
CA PRO A 44 -0.86 8.27 22.73
C PRO A 44 -1.45 9.63 23.11
N ALA A 45 -1.75 9.81 24.42
CA ALA A 45 -2.50 10.97 24.92
C ALA A 45 -1.83 12.34 24.65
N GLU A 46 -0.52 12.35 24.45
CA GLU A 46 0.28 13.57 24.18
C GLU A 46 0.28 14.00 22.73
N PHE A 47 -0.27 13.18 21.82
CA PHE A 47 -0.21 13.43 20.38
C PHE A 47 -1.60 13.38 19.75
N SER A 48 -1.80 14.16 18.70
CA SER A 48 -2.90 13.96 17.78
C SER A 48 -2.57 12.86 16.77
N GLN A 49 -3.58 12.36 16.09
CA GLN A 49 -3.37 11.40 15.00
C GLN A 49 -2.56 12.02 13.85
N GLN A 50 -2.73 13.31 13.61
CA GLN A 50 -1.97 14.07 12.63
C GLN A 50 -0.48 14.15 13.00
N ASP A 51 -0.15 14.35 14.29
CA ASP A 51 1.24 14.35 14.75
C ASP A 51 1.91 13.00 14.50
N ILE A 52 1.20 11.89 14.78
CA ILE A 52 1.71 10.54 14.49
C ILE A 52 1.91 10.33 12.99
N ALA A 53 0.93 10.73 12.17
CA ALA A 53 1.04 10.63 10.71
C ALA A 53 2.28 11.36 10.19
N GLU A 54 2.50 12.59 10.67
CA GLU A 54 3.67 13.38 10.26
C GLU A 54 4.98 12.73 10.71
N MET A 55 5.07 12.22 11.95
CA MET A 55 6.24 11.52 12.45
C MET A 55 6.57 10.27 11.62
N VAL A 56 5.58 9.50 11.23
CA VAL A 56 5.75 8.33 10.35
C VAL A 56 6.27 8.76 8.97
N ILE A 57 5.67 9.79 8.37
CA ILE A 57 6.11 10.32 7.07
C ILE A 57 7.58 10.79 7.14
N GLN A 58 7.95 11.51 8.21
CA GLN A 58 9.33 11.98 8.39
C GLN A 58 10.32 10.81 8.50
N LYS A 59 9.98 9.75 9.23
CA LYS A 59 10.83 8.55 9.32
C LYS A 59 10.96 7.84 7.98
N LEU A 60 9.88 7.69 7.21
CA LEU A 60 9.93 7.12 5.87
C LEU A 60 10.81 7.97 4.92
N LYS A 61 10.68 9.29 4.99
CA LYS A 61 11.52 10.21 4.20
C LYS A 61 13.00 10.18 4.61
N ALA A 62 13.29 9.90 5.88
CA ALA A 62 14.67 9.76 6.36
C ALA A 62 15.41 8.57 5.73
N LEU A 63 14.69 7.61 5.12
CA LEU A 63 15.28 6.54 4.31
C LEU A 63 15.98 7.08 3.05
N LYS A 64 15.66 8.30 2.60
CA LYS A 64 16.21 8.95 1.40
C LYS A 64 15.96 8.16 0.10
N ILE A 65 14.96 7.31 0.09
CA ILE A 65 14.45 6.60 -1.08
C ILE A 65 13.27 7.41 -1.65
N PRO A 66 13.13 7.59 -2.98
CA PRO A 66 11.89 8.13 -3.55
C PRO A 66 10.68 7.40 -2.97
N LEU A 67 9.63 8.13 -2.55
CA LEU A 67 8.52 7.56 -1.79
C LEU A 67 7.19 7.83 -2.49
N MET A 68 6.29 6.84 -2.51
CA MET A 68 4.90 6.96 -2.96
C MET A 68 3.97 6.31 -1.94
N CYS A 69 2.89 7.03 -1.56
CA CYS A 69 1.98 6.61 -0.49
C CYS A 69 0.52 6.69 -0.92
N VAL A 70 -0.27 5.77 -0.41
CA VAL A 70 -1.74 5.89 -0.34
C VAL A 70 -2.16 5.82 1.12
N PRO A 71 -3.29 6.40 1.55
CA PRO A 71 -3.81 6.24 2.90
C PRO A 71 -4.35 4.83 3.13
N GLY A 72 -4.37 4.36 4.38
CA GLY A 72 -5.16 3.23 4.84
C GLY A 72 -6.49 3.68 5.43
N ASN A 73 -7.30 2.73 5.91
CA ASN A 73 -8.61 3.06 6.48
C ASN A 73 -8.53 3.65 7.89
N HIS A 74 -7.43 3.42 8.62
CA HIS A 74 -7.19 4.06 9.93
C HIS A 74 -6.65 5.48 9.81
N ASP A 75 -6.22 5.91 8.63
CA ASP A 75 -5.61 7.23 8.45
C ASP A 75 -6.65 8.35 8.38
N PRO A 76 -6.37 9.55 8.94
CA PRO A 76 -7.25 10.70 8.82
C PRO A 76 -7.29 11.21 7.38
N TYR A 77 -8.40 11.82 6.94
CA TYR A 77 -8.52 12.36 5.58
C TYR A 77 -7.43 13.39 5.25
N GLU A 78 -7.03 14.17 6.23
CA GLU A 78 -5.99 15.21 6.11
C GLU A 78 -4.61 14.66 5.76
N ILE A 79 -4.38 13.34 5.90
CA ILE A 79 -3.10 12.72 5.53
C ILE A 79 -2.78 12.92 4.05
N VAL A 80 -3.79 13.06 3.20
CA VAL A 80 -3.61 13.29 1.76
C VAL A 80 -2.97 14.66 1.51
N ASP A 81 -3.30 15.67 2.31
CA ASP A 81 -2.68 17.00 2.23
C ASP A 81 -1.20 16.93 2.58
N TYR A 82 -0.82 16.20 3.63
CA TYR A 82 0.59 15.93 3.95
C TYR A 82 1.30 15.21 2.81
N PHE A 83 0.66 14.21 2.20
CA PHE A 83 1.26 13.51 1.05
C PHE A 83 1.48 14.45 -0.15
N GLU A 84 0.59 15.43 -0.37
CA GLU A 84 0.78 16.45 -1.41
C GLU A 84 1.96 17.39 -1.07
N ASP A 85 1.99 17.91 0.14
CA ASP A 85 3.03 18.84 0.60
C ASP A 85 4.42 18.20 0.51
N TYR A 86 4.52 16.92 0.88
CA TYR A 86 5.76 16.15 0.78
C TYR A 86 6.02 15.57 -0.62
N LYS A 87 5.11 15.76 -1.59
CA LYS A 87 5.18 15.24 -2.97
C LYS A 87 5.27 13.73 -3.07
N ILE A 88 4.69 13.02 -2.12
CA ILE A 88 4.66 11.56 -2.05
C ILE A 88 3.28 10.96 -2.35
N ASN A 89 2.24 11.80 -2.56
CA ASN A 89 0.88 11.33 -2.79
C ASN A 89 0.76 10.50 -4.07
N LEU A 90 0.22 9.29 -3.90
CA LEU A 90 -0.21 8.42 -4.99
C LEU A 90 -1.73 8.19 -4.98
N HIS A 91 -2.44 8.52 -3.88
CA HIS A 91 -3.89 8.32 -3.78
C HIS A 91 -4.64 9.14 -4.85
N GLY A 92 -5.49 8.45 -5.61
CA GLY A 92 -6.23 9.06 -6.72
C GLY A 92 -5.35 9.49 -7.89
N LYS A 93 -4.13 8.96 -8.01
CA LYS A 93 -3.15 9.39 -9.01
C LYS A 93 -2.55 8.24 -9.81
N LYS A 94 -2.12 8.60 -11.00
CA LYS A 94 -1.20 7.82 -11.82
C LYS A 94 0.12 8.59 -11.91
N ARG A 95 1.22 7.96 -11.48
CA ARG A 95 2.58 8.53 -11.59
C ARG A 95 3.44 7.62 -12.46
N LYS A 96 4.41 8.21 -13.14
CA LYS A 96 5.39 7.45 -13.91
C LYS A 96 6.72 7.38 -13.15
N PHE A 97 7.27 6.17 -13.01
CA PHE A 97 8.57 5.94 -12.41
C PHE A 97 9.37 4.93 -13.23
N HIS A 98 10.58 5.28 -13.66
CA HIS A 98 11.44 4.49 -14.55
C HIS A 98 10.70 3.92 -15.78
N GLY A 99 9.79 4.72 -16.36
CA GLY A 99 9.01 4.33 -17.55
C GLY A 99 7.75 3.51 -17.27
N MET A 100 7.55 3.04 -16.03
CA MET A 100 6.37 2.28 -15.60
C MET A 100 5.31 3.20 -14.97
N ASP A 101 4.05 3.00 -15.30
CA ASP A 101 2.95 3.68 -14.63
C ASP A 101 2.70 3.02 -13.27
N ILE A 102 2.48 3.83 -12.23
CA ILE A 102 2.08 3.39 -10.89
C ILE A 102 0.76 4.10 -10.57
N ILE A 103 -0.28 3.32 -10.28
CA ILE A 103 -1.63 3.79 -9.99
C ILE A 103 -1.93 3.50 -8.54
N GLY A 104 -2.43 4.48 -7.78
CA GLY A 104 -2.73 4.33 -6.37
C GLY A 104 -4.16 4.70 -5.97
N TRP A 105 -4.73 3.92 -5.06
CA TRP A 105 -6.00 4.16 -4.41
C TRP A 105 -5.97 3.62 -2.98
N GLY A 106 -6.16 4.47 -1.99
CA GLY A 106 -6.11 4.11 -0.57
C GLY A 106 -7.47 4.00 0.08
N GLY A 107 -7.45 3.61 1.34
CA GLY A 107 -8.63 3.33 2.15
C GLY A 107 -9.21 1.94 1.93
N ALA A 108 -10.09 1.51 2.82
CA ALA A 108 -10.84 0.27 2.71
C ALA A 108 -12.23 0.44 3.31
N LEU A 109 -13.25 -0.11 2.65
CA LEU A 109 -14.60 -0.13 3.20
C LEU A 109 -14.70 -1.26 4.23
N THR A 110 -14.99 -0.91 5.48
CA THR A 110 -15.04 -1.86 6.59
C THR A 110 -16.39 -1.80 7.33
N PRO A 111 -16.78 -2.83 8.08
CA PRO A 111 -17.96 -2.76 8.94
C PRO A 111 -17.72 -1.97 10.25
N PHE A 112 -16.53 -1.38 10.42
CA PHE A 112 -16.10 -0.79 11.70
C PHE A 112 -16.22 0.73 11.73
N ASN A 113 -16.64 1.39 10.63
CA ASN A 113 -16.68 2.85 10.48
C ASN A 113 -15.33 3.48 10.80
N THR A 114 -14.30 3.03 10.12
CA THR A 114 -12.99 3.62 10.18
C THR A 114 -12.97 4.98 9.46
N LEU A 115 -11.83 5.67 9.46
CA LEU A 115 -11.80 7.08 9.00
C LEU A 115 -11.83 7.20 7.47
N PHE A 116 -11.02 6.41 6.76
CA PHE A 116 -10.84 6.55 5.32
C PHE A 116 -11.50 5.39 4.56
N GLU A 117 -12.79 5.49 4.32
CA GLU A 117 -13.61 4.44 3.70
C GLU A 117 -14.24 4.92 2.38
N PRO A 118 -13.52 4.87 1.24
CA PRO A 118 -14.11 5.18 -0.06
C PRO A 118 -15.16 4.13 -0.44
N THR A 119 -16.23 4.59 -1.05
CA THR A 119 -17.29 3.69 -1.56
C THR A 119 -16.81 2.85 -2.74
N ASP A 120 -17.49 1.73 -2.99
CA ASP A 120 -17.27 0.89 -4.16
C ASP A 120 -17.41 1.68 -5.47
N GLU A 121 -18.37 2.61 -5.52
CA GLU A 121 -18.60 3.47 -6.69
C GLU A 121 -17.42 4.43 -6.93
N GLU A 122 -16.93 5.11 -5.89
CA GLU A 122 -15.76 5.99 -5.97
C GLU A 122 -14.53 5.19 -6.41
N THR A 123 -14.27 4.05 -5.78
CA THR A 123 -13.16 3.16 -6.13
C THR A 123 -13.22 2.75 -7.60
N ASN A 124 -14.38 2.30 -8.07
CA ASN A 124 -14.57 1.92 -9.47
C ASN A 124 -14.33 3.08 -10.44
N ASN A 125 -14.91 4.26 -10.14
CA ASN A 125 -14.82 5.43 -11.01
C ASN A 125 -13.40 5.95 -11.11
N VAL A 126 -12.70 6.08 -9.99
CA VAL A 126 -11.33 6.60 -9.95
C VAL A 126 -10.36 5.63 -10.63
N LEU A 127 -10.37 4.35 -10.27
CA LEU A 127 -9.46 3.38 -10.86
C LEU A 127 -9.64 3.25 -12.38
N ASN A 128 -10.90 3.19 -12.88
CA ASN A 128 -11.17 3.16 -14.32
C ASN A 128 -10.75 4.46 -15.05
N SER A 129 -10.75 5.60 -14.36
CA SER A 129 -10.23 6.86 -14.91
C SER A 129 -8.70 6.82 -15.02
N LEU A 130 -8.02 6.39 -13.96
CA LEU A 130 -6.55 6.39 -13.87
C LEU A 130 -5.90 5.40 -14.83
N VAL A 131 -6.51 4.24 -15.09
CA VAL A 131 -5.92 3.20 -15.94
C VAL A 131 -5.94 3.56 -17.44
N ARG A 132 -6.68 4.59 -17.84
CA ARG A 132 -6.77 4.99 -19.26
C ARG A 132 -5.39 5.21 -19.86
N GLY A 133 -5.12 4.52 -21.00
CA GLY A 133 -3.84 4.58 -21.72
C GLY A 133 -2.74 3.67 -21.16
N SER A 134 -2.94 3.01 -20.03
CA SER A 134 -2.06 1.94 -19.57
C SER A 134 -2.44 0.62 -20.25
N LYS A 135 -1.43 -0.22 -20.52
CA LYS A 135 -1.62 -1.54 -21.14
C LYS A 135 -1.55 -2.65 -20.09
N PRO A 136 -2.18 -3.81 -20.31
CA PRO A 136 -1.97 -4.98 -19.46
C PRO A 136 -0.48 -5.28 -19.25
N ASN A 137 -0.11 -5.74 -18.08
CA ASN A 137 1.26 -6.08 -17.66
C ASN A 137 2.29 -4.93 -17.78
N SER A 138 1.83 -3.66 -17.84
CA SER A 138 2.72 -2.50 -17.97
C SER A 138 2.60 -1.45 -16.87
N PHE A 139 1.85 -1.73 -15.81
CA PHE A 139 1.67 -0.81 -14.68
C PHE A 139 1.60 -1.57 -13.35
N ILE A 140 1.87 -0.86 -12.26
CA ILE A 140 1.71 -1.33 -10.88
C ILE A 140 0.44 -0.70 -10.33
N LEU A 141 -0.38 -1.51 -9.68
CA LEU A 141 -1.51 -1.06 -8.87
C LEU A 141 -1.09 -1.09 -7.39
N VAL A 142 -1.35 -0.01 -6.68
CA VAL A 142 -1.16 0.10 -5.23
C VAL A 142 -2.51 0.44 -4.61
N THR A 143 -3.05 -0.47 -3.83
CA THR A 143 -4.28 -0.24 -3.05
C THR A 143 -4.01 -0.53 -1.58
N HIS A 144 -4.81 0.06 -0.67
CA HIS A 144 -4.79 -0.41 0.71
C HIS A 144 -5.61 -1.69 0.82
N ASP A 145 -6.88 -1.66 0.41
CA ASP A 145 -7.79 -2.80 0.42
C ASP A 145 -7.34 -3.88 -0.60
N PRO A 146 -7.22 -5.16 -0.20
CA PRO A 146 -6.86 -6.25 -1.11
C PRO A 146 -8.04 -6.66 -2.01
N PRO A 147 -7.76 -7.33 -3.16
CA PRO A 147 -8.81 -7.92 -3.99
C PRO A 147 -9.45 -9.12 -3.31
N LYS A 148 -10.79 -9.21 -3.37
CA LYS A 148 -11.58 -10.27 -2.74
C LYS A 148 -11.27 -11.66 -3.28
N ASP A 149 -11.46 -12.70 -2.44
CA ASP A 149 -11.30 -14.13 -2.75
C ASP A 149 -9.89 -14.48 -3.23
N THR A 150 -8.88 -14.08 -2.46
CA THR A 150 -7.46 -14.30 -2.72
C THR A 150 -6.74 -14.74 -1.44
N ASN A 151 -5.47 -15.15 -1.57
CA ASN A 151 -4.66 -15.49 -0.39
C ASN A 151 -4.21 -14.26 0.41
N VAL A 152 -4.52 -13.03 -0.05
CA VAL A 152 -4.10 -11.79 0.62
C VAL A 152 -5.27 -11.04 1.27
N ASP A 153 -6.47 -11.64 1.34
CA ASP A 153 -7.68 -11.03 1.90
C ASP A 153 -8.44 -11.91 2.90
N ALA A 154 -7.84 -13.03 3.35
CA ALA A 154 -8.50 -13.94 4.29
C ALA A 154 -8.31 -13.44 5.74
N ALA A 155 -9.41 -13.09 6.42
CA ALA A 155 -9.39 -12.79 7.85
C ALA A 155 -9.15 -14.07 8.70
N SER A 156 -8.86 -13.93 10.00
CA SER A 156 -8.64 -15.05 10.93
C SER A 156 -9.81 -16.05 11.00
N SER A 157 -11.02 -15.61 10.66
CA SER A 157 -12.21 -16.46 10.56
C SER A 157 -12.22 -17.37 9.31
N GLY A 158 -11.29 -17.16 8.38
CA GLY A 158 -11.27 -17.78 7.05
C GLY A 158 -12.20 -17.11 6.04
N MET A 159 -12.89 -16.03 6.40
CA MET A 159 -13.71 -15.26 5.46
C MET A 159 -12.83 -14.36 4.59
N HIS A 160 -13.15 -14.27 3.31
CA HIS A 160 -12.57 -13.33 2.38
C HIS A 160 -13.28 -11.97 2.51
N VAL A 161 -12.53 -10.95 2.94
CA VAL A 161 -13.08 -9.63 3.30
C VAL A 161 -12.63 -8.50 2.38
N GLY A 162 -11.82 -8.79 1.38
CA GLY A 162 -11.31 -7.82 0.42
C GLY A 162 -12.37 -7.27 -0.55
N SER A 163 -11.96 -6.30 -1.37
CA SER A 163 -12.83 -5.57 -2.29
C SER A 163 -13.18 -6.34 -3.56
N PRO A 164 -14.47 -6.55 -3.84
CA PRO A 164 -14.92 -7.14 -5.10
C PRO A 164 -14.68 -6.18 -6.29
N VAL A 165 -14.63 -4.88 -6.04
CA VAL A 165 -14.38 -3.87 -7.07
C VAL A 165 -12.92 -3.89 -7.51
N ILE A 166 -11.98 -3.94 -6.56
CA ILE A 166 -10.56 -4.06 -6.86
C ILE A 166 -10.28 -5.38 -7.58
N ARG A 167 -10.90 -6.49 -7.16
CA ARG A 167 -10.81 -7.77 -7.88
C ARG A 167 -11.20 -7.64 -9.35
N LYS A 168 -12.42 -7.12 -9.61
CA LYS A 168 -12.91 -6.92 -10.99
C LYS A 168 -12.01 -6.00 -11.81
N PHE A 169 -11.47 -4.95 -11.17
CA PHE A 169 -10.53 -4.06 -11.83
C PHE A 169 -9.25 -4.80 -12.27
N ILE A 170 -8.68 -5.63 -11.39
CA ILE A 170 -7.47 -6.43 -11.70
C ILE A 170 -7.77 -7.46 -12.80
N GLU A 171 -8.88 -8.18 -12.71
CA GLU A 171 -9.31 -9.15 -13.72
C GLU A 171 -9.40 -8.52 -15.13
N LYS A 172 -9.93 -7.30 -15.21
CA LYS A 172 -10.12 -6.59 -16.48
C LYS A 172 -8.84 -5.98 -17.02
N ASN A 173 -8.00 -5.38 -16.16
CA ASN A 173 -6.91 -4.50 -16.59
C ASN A 173 -5.53 -5.12 -16.48
N GLN A 174 -5.39 -6.23 -15.73
CA GLN A 174 -4.19 -7.04 -15.59
C GLN A 174 -2.93 -6.18 -15.30
N PRO A 175 -2.84 -5.47 -14.14
CA PRO A 175 -1.57 -4.85 -13.74
C PRO A 175 -0.46 -5.91 -13.65
N LEU A 176 0.79 -5.50 -13.83
CA LEU A 176 1.94 -6.39 -13.65
C LEU A 176 2.03 -6.91 -12.20
N VAL A 177 1.80 -5.98 -11.24
CA VAL A 177 1.70 -6.25 -9.80
C VAL A 177 0.53 -5.46 -9.24
N ALA A 178 -0.23 -6.09 -8.35
CA ALA A 178 -1.15 -5.43 -7.44
C ALA A 178 -0.64 -5.59 -6.01
N LEU A 179 -0.23 -4.49 -5.42
CA LEU A 179 0.25 -4.37 -4.06
C LEU A 179 -0.91 -3.93 -3.15
N SER A 180 -1.13 -4.65 -2.06
CA SER A 180 -2.14 -4.31 -1.05
C SER A 180 -1.59 -4.37 0.37
N ALA A 181 -2.47 -4.12 1.36
CA ALA A 181 -2.20 -4.10 2.80
C ALA A 181 -3.45 -4.58 3.57
N HIS A 182 -3.75 -4.01 4.74
CA HIS A 182 -5.01 -4.07 5.47
C HIS A 182 -5.30 -5.38 6.22
N ILE A 183 -5.28 -6.53 5.58
CA ILE A 183 -5.66 -7.81 6.25
C ILE A 183 -4.41 -8.45 6.85
N HIS A 184 -4.09 -8.06 8.08
CA HIS A 184 -2.83 -8.35 8.75
C HIS A 184 -2.54 -9.85 8.91
N GLU A 185 -3.58 -10.68 8.85
CA GLU A 185 -3.51 -12.13 8.96
C GLU A 185 -3.10 -12.83 7.65
N SER A 186 -3.15 -12.11 6.51
CA SER A 186 -2.96 -12.70 5.18
C SER A 186 -1.76 -12.16 4.40
N PRO A 187 -0.56 -12.03 5.03
CA PRO A 187 0.62 -11.64 4.26
C PRO A 187 1.04 -12.76 3.30
N GLY A 188 1.26 -12.43 2.05
CA GLY A 188 1.64 -13.43 1.06
C GLY A 188 1.60 -12.93 -0.37
N THR A 189 1.53 -13.91 -1.27
CA THR A 189 1.37 -13.69 -2.71
C THR A 189 0.24 -14.55 -3.26
N ASP A 190 -0.39 -14.07 -4.32
CA ASP A 190 -1.38 -14.81 -5.09
C ASP A 190 -1.37 -14.33 -6.55
N LYS A 191 -2.29 -14.82 -7.38
CA LYS A 191 -2.46 -14.39 -8.76
C LYS A 191 -3.92 -14.20 -9.14
N ILE A 192 -4.16 -13.17 -9.96
CA ILE A 192 -5.41 -13.00 -10.73
C ILE A 192 -5.01 -12.87 -12.20
N GLY A 193 -5.25 -13.92 -12.98
CA GLY A 193 -4.73 -14.00 -14.36
C GLY A 193 -3.20 -13.92 -14.37
N GLU A 194 -2.66 -12.96 -15.10
CA GLU A 194 -1.21 -12.70 -15.17
C GLU A 194 -0.70 -11.79 -14.04
N THR A 195 -1.61 -11.12 -13.31
CA THR A 195 -1.25 -10.19 -12.24
C THR A 195 -0.70 -10.93 -11.02
N THR A 196 0.47 -10.56 -10.55
CA THR A 196 0.99 -10.98 -9.24
C THR A 196 0.38 -10.09 -8.16
N LEU A 197 -0.29 -10.70 -7.18
CA LEU A 197 -0.76 -10.03 -5.96
C LEU A 197 0.31 -10.14 -4.89
N PHE A 198 0.50 -9.08 -4.09
CA PHE A 198 1.47 -9.09 -3.01
C PHE A 198 1.02 -8.23 -1.82
N TYR A 199 1.09 -8.83 -0.64
CA TYR A 199 1.02 -8.16 0.65
C TYR A 199 2.21 -8.62 1.51
N PRO A 200 3.14 -7.73 1.92
CA PRO A 200 4.32 -8.15 2.68
C PRO A 200 4.04 -8.47 4.15
N GLY A 201 2.89 -8.04 4.67
CA GLY A 201 2.60 -8.02 6.10
C GLY A 201 2.99 -6.71 6.77
N ALA A 202 2.44 -6.50 7.95
CA ALA A 202 2.55 -5.27 8.71
C ALA A 202 3.95 -5.03 9.29
N VAL A 203 4.36 -3.75 9.32
CA VAL A 203 5.60 -3.30 9.98
C VAL A 203 5.57 -3.60 11.47
N PHE A 204 4.43 -3.39 12.14
CA PHE A 204 4.32 -3.72 13.58
C PHE A 204 4.51 -5.22 13.87
N ASN A 205 4.42 -6.10 12.86
CA ASN A 205 4.77 -7.53 12.92
C ASN A 205 6.20 -7.82 12.43
N ASN A 206 7.07 -6.81 12.35
CA ASN A 206 8.44 -6.86 11.85
C ASN A 206 8.56 -7.30 10.38
N ASN A 207 7.56 -7.04 9.54
CA ASN A 207 7.60 -7.40 8.13
C ASN A 207 7.87 -6.19 7.23
N TYR A 208 8.49 -6.45 6.08
CA TYR A 208 8.58 -5.55 4.95
C TYR A 208 8.62 -6.33 3.64
N GLY A 209 8.40 -5.66 2.54
CA GLY A 209 8.40 -6.27 1.22
C GLY A 209 9.53 -5.80 0.33
N VAL A 210 9.96 -6.70 -0.56
CA VAL A 210 10.84 -6.36 -1.68
C VAL A 210 10.17 -6.85 -2.97
N ILE A 211 9.97 -5.94 -3.92
CA ILE A 211 9.53 -6.27 -5.26
C ILE A 211 10.68 -6.01 -6.23
N GLU A 212 11.07 -7.01 -6.99
CA GLU A 212 12.06 -6.89 -8.06
C GLU A 212 11.35 -7.04 -9.41
N ILE A 213 11.54 -6.07 -10.28
CA ILE A 213 11.00 -6.07 -11.65
C ILE A 213 12.16 -5.98 -12.63
N SER A 214 12.33 -7.01 -13.44
CA SER A 214 13.39 -7.10 -14.45
C SER A 214 12.86 -7.83 -15.69
N ASN A 215 13.05 -7.25 -16.87
CA ASN A 215 12.64 -7.85 -18.16
C ASN A 215 11.18 -8.30 -18.24
N GLY A 216 10.26 -7.60 -17.53
CA GLY A 216 8.84 -7.96 -17.45
C GLY A 216 8.51 -9.07 -16.44
N GLU A 217 9.51 -9.63 -15.77
CA GLU A 217 9.31 -10.59 -14.67
C GLU A 217 9.22 -9.86 -13.33
N VAL A 218 8.37 -10.39 -12.46
CA VAL A 218 8.14 -9.87 -11.10
C VAL A 218 8.51 -10.92 -10.08
N ARG A 219 9.31 -10.52 -9.09
CA ARG A 219 9.60 -11.32 -7.90
C ARG A 219 9.22 -10.53 -6.65
N CYS A 220 8.31 -11.07 -5.86
CA CYS A 220 7.88 -10.50 -4.59
C CYS A 220 8.45 -11.34 -3.44
N GLN A 221 9.00 -10.67 -2.42
CA GLN A 221 9.59 -11.32 -1.25
C GLN A 221 9.14 -10.60 0.01
N ARG A 222 8.52 -11.34 0.94
CA ARG A 222 8.37 -10.91 2.32
C ARG A 222 9.68 -11.13 3.08
N LYS A 223 10.08 -10.13 3.85
CA LYS A 223 11.25 -10.17 4.73
C LYS A 223 10.90 -9.70 6.13
N THR A 224 11.73 -10.05 7.09
CA THR A 224 11.62 -9.61 8.49
C THR A 224 12.88 -8.85 8.91
N PHE A 225 12.76 -7.99 9.93
CA PHE A 225 13.85 -7.19 10.51
C PHE A 225 13.84 -7.26 12.04
#